data_e50e85a4c2e500aa2f42a48f5534eb4f
#
_entry.id   e50e85a4c2e500aa2f42a48f5534eb4f
#
_cell.length_a   1.000
_cell.length_b   1.000
_cell.length_c   1.000
_cell.angle_alpha   90.00
_cell.angle_beta   90.00
_cell.angle_gamma   90.00
#
_symmetry.space_group_name_H-M   'P 1'
#
loop_
_entity.id
_entity.type
_entity.pdbx_description
1 polymer ?
#
loop_
_entity_poly.entity_id
_entity_poly.type
_entity_poly.pdbx_seq_one_letter_code
_entity_poly.pdbx_strand_id
1 'polypeptide(L)'
;VNAMAGKDIAVYYLDPTKNSAKLTQATAHDLNLIAADNFGRAATINKIKKIVYIPGSRHDIEAIERLGAYGITVDCTEFEVKRPHINVELQTSKYDDVRTAMKMIFPKKWTLNQLVGYYSQWLDETKGTFLHTKEENNNYIIYRKNSHRPLAIFNKIQTTEDIITLHLVGGKLVKSNLKKQGKLEFRLLKGSPLVMVHLYDYIPRLFWPVYYFLQASIQGLFMRGFEIDCRIKHFQGRVQSGEKFKYTK
;
A
#
# COMPACT_ATOMS: atom_id res chain seq x y z
N VAL A 1 -14.54 5.14 -10.22
CA VAL A 1 -14.36 6.17 -11.27
C VAL A 1 -15.72 6.47 -11.92
N ASN A 2 -16.44 5.47 -12.42
CA ASN A 2 -17.71 5.69 -13.16
C ASN A 2 -18.82 6.37 -12.34
N ALA A 3 -18.86 6.16 -11.03
CA ALA A 3 -19.88 6.77 -10.15
C ALA A 3 -19.75 8.29 -10.03
N MET A 4 -18.60 8.86 -10.35
CA MET A 4 -18.31 10.31 -10.29
C MET A 4 -18.50 11.01 -11.63
N ALA A 5 -18.72 10.28 -12.72
CA ALA A 5 -18.83 10.86 -14.05
C ALA A 5 -20.00 11.84 -14.13
N GLY A 6 -19.74 13.07 -14.64
CA GLY A 6 -20.73 14.12 -14.78
C GLY A 6 -21.26 14.73 -13.49
N LYS A 7 -20.55 14.56 -12.36
CA LYS A 7 -20.88 15.18 -11.08
C LYS A 7 -19.93 16.32 -10.77
N ASP A 8 -20.43 17.37 -10.10
CA ASP A 8 -19.63 18.50 -9.64
C ASP A 8 -19.08 18.29 -8.23
N ILE A 9 -19.80 17.58 -7.38
CA ILE A 9 -19.49 17.37 -5.96
C ILE A 9 -19.41 15.87 -5.69
N ALA A 10 -18.39 15.45 -4.95
CA ALA A 10 -18.25 14.09 -4.46
C ALA A 10 -18.20 14.07 -2.93
N VAL A 11 -18.83 13.09 -2.32
CA VAL A 11 -18.87 12.93 -0.86
C VAL A 11 -18.00 11.75 -0.46
N TYR A 12 -16.99 12.03 0.37
CA TYR A 12 -16.14 11.01 0.96
C TYR A 12 -16.58 10.73 2.40
N TYR A 13 -17.02 9.52 2.62
CA TYR A 13 -17.53 9.15 3.93
C TYR A 13 -17.25 7.67 4.25
N LEU A 14 -16.03 7.25 4.08
CA LEU A 14 -15.58 5.89 4.35
C LEU A 14 -15.45 5.67 5.87
N ASP A 15 -15.94 4.52 6.35
CA ASP A 15 -15.69 4.05 7.70
C ASP A 15 -14.51 3.06 7.67
N PRO A 16 -13.30 3.46 8.09
CA PRO A 16 -12.13 2.60 8.02
C PRO A 16 -12.20 1.41 8.98
N THR A 17 -13.12 1.43 9.95
CA THR A 17 -13.27 0.33 10.92
C THR A 17 -14.03 -0.87 10.33
N LYS A 18 -14.77 -0.66 9.24
CA LYS A 18 -15.55 -1.71 8.58
C LYS A 18 -14.75 -2.33 7.45
N ASN A 19 -13.93 -3.30 7.76
CA ASN A 19 -13.12 -4.06 6.80
C ASN A 19 -13.55 -5.52 6.76
N SER A 20 -13.75 -6.05 5.54
CA SER A 20 -14.05 -7.46 5.32
C SER A 20 -12.79 -8.34 5.19
N ALA A 21 -11.61 -7.73 5.04
CA ALA A 21 -10.35 -8.44 4.87
C ALA A 21 -9.64 -8.65 6.20
N LYS A 22 -8.85 -9.74 6.30
CA LYS A 22 -7.98 -9.97 7.45
C LYS A 22 -6.76 -9.07 7.39
N LEU A 23 -6.65 -8.14 8.34
CA LEU A 23 -5.52 -7.24 8.47
C LEU A 23 -4.40 -7.92 9.25
N THR A 24 -3.20 -8.01 8.69
CA THR A 24 -2.04 -8.59 9.36
C THR A 24 -1.00 -7.55 9.74
N GLN A 25 -0.80 -6.53 8.93
CA GLN A 25 0.19 -5.46 9.11
C GLN A 25 -0.33 -4.14 8.54
N ALA A 26 -1.60 -3.88 8.73
CA ALA A 26 -2.24 -2.64 8.33
C ALA A 26 -3.14 -2.15 9.46
N THR A 27 -3.18 -0.84 9.65
CA THR A 27 -4.19 -0.20 10.48
C THR A 27 -5.39 0.19 9.62
N ALA A 28 -6.54 0.40 10.26
CA ALA A 28 -7.71 0.98 9.58
C ALA A 28 -7.36 2.36 8.98
N HIS A 29 -6.50 3.11 9.65
CA HIS A 29 -5.97 4.40 9.19
C HIS A 29 -5.18 4.26 7.87
N ASP A 30 -4.24 3.31 7.77
CA ASP A 30 -3.46 3.11 6.54
C ASP A 30 -4.36 2.77 5.34
N LEU A 31 -5.40 1.96 5.56
CA LEU A 31 -6.37 1.65 4.50
C LEU A 31 -7.23 2.87 4.13
N ASN A 32 -7.56 3.72 5.12
CA ASN A 32 -8.28 4.96 4.85
C ASN A 32 -7.44 5.91 3.99
N LEU A 33 -6.13 6.00 4.21
CA LEU A 33 -5.23 6.81 3.39
C LEU A 33 -5.19 6.33 1.93
N ILE A 34 -5.12 5.02 1.71
CA ILE A 34 -5.17 4.44 0.36
C ILE A 34 -6.52 4.75 -0.30
N ALA A 35 -7.62 4.64 0.46
CA ALA A 35 -8.95 4.93 -0.05
C ALA A 35 -9.12 6.42 -0.38
N ALA A 36 -8.62 7.32 0.48
CA ALA A 36 -8.63 8.76 0.24
C ALA A 36 -7.79 9.14 -0.98
N ASP A 37 -6.61 8.55 -1.15
CA ASP A 37 -5.76 8.76 -2.33
C ASP A 37 -6.47 8.28 -3.61
N ASN A 38 -7.08 7.09 -3.60
CA ASN A 38 -7.87 6.58 -4.74
C ASN A 38 -9.05 7.50 -5.07
N PHE A 39 -9.71 8.01 -4.04
CA PHE A 39 -10.86 8.90 -4.20
C PHE A 39 -10.44 10.25 -4.81
N GLY A 40 -9.36 10.87 -4.29
CA GLY A 40 -8.80 12.10 -4.84
C GLY A 40 -8.37 11.97 -6.31
N ARG A 41 -7.70 10.86 -6.66
CA ARG A 41 -7.34 10.53 -8.06
C ARG A 41 -8.59 10.40 -8.94
N ALA A 42 -9.59 9.66 -8.48
CA ALA A 42 -10.83 9.46 -9.23
C ALA A 42 -11.60 10.77 -9.40
N ALA A 43 -11.63 11.62 -8.38
CA ALA A 43 -12.26 12.93 -8.41
C ALA A 43 -11.58 13.85 -9.45
N THR A 44 -10.25 13.86 -9.50
CA THR A 44 -9.50 14.64 -10.50
C THR A 44 -9.77 14.16 -11.93
N ILE A 45 -9.74 12.84 -12.17
CA ILE A 45 -10.03 12.25 -13.50
C ILE A 45 -11.45 12.66 -13.98
N ASN A 46 -12.42 12.73 -13.05
CA ASN A 46 -13.80 13.08 -13.36
C ASN A 46 -14.09 14.57 -13.25
N LYS A 47 -13.07 15.42 -13.06
CA LYS A 47 -13.20 16.88 -12.99
C LYS A 47 -14.16 17.35 -11.89
N ILE A 48 -14.19 16.64 -10.76
CA ILE A 48 -14.95 17.04 -9.57
C ILE A 48 -14.44 18.39 -9.09
N LYS A 49 -15.33 19.32 -8.82
CA LYS A 49 -14.99 20.68 -8.36
C LYS A 49 -14.74 20.73 -6.84
N LYS A 50 -15.44 19.88 -6.09
CA LYS A 50 -15.45 19.93 -4.64
C LYS A 50 -15.65 18.53 -4.04
N ILE A 51 -14.88 18.23 -2.97
CA ILE A 51 -15.06 17.04 -2.16
C ILE A 51 -15.65 17.48 -0.82
N VAL A 52 -16.70 16.82 -0.36
CA VAL A 52 -17.24 16.96 0.99
C VAL A 52 -16.76 15.77 1.80
N TYR A 53 -15.94 16.02 2.82
CA TYR A 53 -15.48 15.01 3.76
C TYR A 53 -16.44 14.95 4.96
N ILE A 54 -17.01 13.78 5.20
CA ILE A 54 -17.84 13.52 6.37
C ILE A 54 -17.02 12.66 7.34
N PRO A 55 -16.57 13.21 8.48
CA PRO A 55 -15.77 12.47 9.44
C PRO A 55 -16.61 11.36 10.09
N GLY A 56 -15.90 10.31 10.54
CA GLY A 56 -16.46 9.34 11.47
C GLY A 56 -16.40 9.87 12.91
N SER A 57 -16.07 9.01 13.87
CA SER A 57 -15.91 9.39 15.27
C SER A 57 -14.75 10.38 15.53
N ARG A 58 -13.83 10.52 14.60
CA ARG A 58 -12.68 11.45 14.65
C ARG A 58 -12.36 11.99 13.27
N HIS A 59 -11.92 13.25 13.23
CA HIS A 59 -11.34 13.83 12.02
C HIS A 59 -10.00 13.15 11.72
N ASP A 60 -9.87 12.64 10.51
CA ASP A 60 -8.61 12.09 9.99
C ASP A 60 -7.95 13.16 9.11
N ILE A 61 -7.07 13.97 9.73
CA ILE A 61 -6.39 15.08 9.06
C ILE A 61 -5.58 14.58 7.86
N GLU A 62 -4.89 13.46 8.01
CA GLU A 62 -4.06 12.92 6.93
C GLU A 62 -4.92 12.44 5.75
N ALA A 63 -6.12 11.91 5.99
CA ALA A 63 -7.07 11.58 4.93
C ALA A 63 -7.58 12.83 4.20
N ILE A 64 -7.85 13.93 4.94
CA ILE A 64 -8.24 15.23 4.35
C ILE A 64 -7.13 15.77 3.45
N GLU A 65 -5.90 15.76 3.93
CA GLU A 65 -4.72 16.15 3.14
C GLU A 65 -4.56 15.30 1.88
N ARG A 66 -4.83 14.00 1.96
CA ARG A 66 -4.79 13.10 0.79
C ARG A 66 -5.87 13.42 -0.22
N LEU A 67 -7.09 13.70 0.23
CA LEU A 67 -8.18 14.12 -0.66
C LEU A 67 -7.84 15.43 -1.40
N GLY A 68 -7.26 16.41 -0.68
CA GLY A 68 -6.89 17.71 -1.23
C GLY A 68 -5.58 17.73 -2.04
N ALA A 69 -4.74 16.67 -1.95
CA ALA A 69 -3.44 16.63 -2.61
C ALA A 69 -3.49 16.72 -4.14
N TYR A 70 -4.66 16.53 -4.73
CA TYR A 70 -4.91 16.59 -6.16
C TYR A 70 -5.45 17.94 -6.63
N GLY A 71 -5.47 18.97 -5.77
CA GLY A 71 -5.88 20.33 -6.12
C GLY A 71 -7.39 20.54 -6.11
N ILE A 72 -8.16 19.65 -5.52
CA ILE A 72 -9.60 19.79 -5.35
C ILE A 72 -9.89 20.33 -3.95
N THR A 73 -10.79 21.32 -3.86
CA THR A 73 -11.24 21.86 -2.56
C THR A 73 -11.93 20.77 -1.73
N VAL A 74 -11.51 20.62 -0.49
CA VAL A 74 -12.10 19.68 0.47
C VAL A 74 -12.78 20.46 1.59
N ASP A 75 -14.09 20.33 1.70
CA ASP A 75 -14.85 20.88 2.81
C ASP A 75 -15.16 19.78 3.81
N CYS A 76 -14.94 20.05 5.09
CA CYS A 76 -15.26 19.14 6.17
C CYS A 76 -16.61 19.55 6.78
N THR A 77 -17.46 18.57 7.06
CA THR A 77 -18.67 18.84 7.84
C THR A 77 -18.31 19.04 9.32
N GLU A 78 -18.86 20.07 9.94
CA GLU A 78 -18.62 20.38 11.36
C GLU A 78 -19.24 19.36 12.31
N PHE A 79 -20.31 18.71 11.86
CA PHE A 79 -21.07 17.77 12.67
C PHE A 79 -20.91 16.34 12.16
N GLU A 80 -20.79 15.41 13.10
CA GLU A 80 -20.89 13.99 12.82
C GLU A 80 -22.29 13.69 12.24
N VAL A 81 -22.34 13.36 10.97
CA VAL A 81 -23.59 12.91 10.36
C VAL A 81 -23.88 11.50 10.86
N LYS A 82 -24.95 11.31 11.62
CA LYS A 82 -25.42 9.99 12.01
C LYS A 82 -25.64 9.18 10.74
N ARG A 83 -24.78 8.20 10.53
CA ARG A 83 -24.87 7.31 9.37
C ARG A 83 -26.15 6.50 9.51
N PRO A 84 -26.97 6.42 8.46
CA PRO A 84 -28.06 5.47 8.47
C PRO A 84 -27.47 4.09 8.77
N HIS A 85 -28.12 3.31 9.62
CA HIS A 85 -27.82 1.90 9.81
C HIS A 85 -28.13 1.16 8.49
N ILE A 86 -27.23 1.30 7.56
CA ILE A 86 -27.23 0.43 6.40
C ILE A 86 -26.66 -0.87 6.95
N ASN A 87 -27.51 -1.87 7.12
CA ASN A 87 -27.08 -3.26 7.19
C ASN A 87 -26.46 -3.60 5.83
N VAL A 88 -25.24 -3.15 5.60
CA VAL A 88 -24.41 -3.72 4.58
C VAL A 88 -24.13 -5.11 5.12
N GLU A 89 -24.86 -6.11 4.63
CA GLU A 89 -24.38 -7.46 4.67
C GLU A 89 -23.02 -7.41 3.99
N LEU A 90 -21.98 -7.28 4.81
CA LEU A 90 -20.63 -7.49 4.36
C LEU A 90 -20.64 -8.92 3.86
N GLN A 91 -20.74 -9.10 2.53
CA GLN A 91 -20.41 -10.37 1.94
C GLN A 91 -19.01 -10.67 2.41
N THR A 92 -18.95 -11.47 3.48
CA THR A 92 -17.69 -12.06 3.95
C THR A 92 -17.08 -12.65 2.70
N SER A 93 -15.91 -12.12 2.31
CA SER A 93 -15.26 -12.63 1.11
C SER A 93 -15.20 -14.14 1.28
N LYS A 94 -15.66 -14.87 0.28
CA LYS A 94 -15.68 -16.35 0.26
C LYS A 94 -14.28 -16.93 0.54
N TYR A 95 -13.26 -16.07 0.58
CA TYR A 95 -11.87 -16.38 0.77
C TYR A 95 -11.28 -15.44 1.83
N ASP A 96 -10.46 -16.02 2.68
CA ASP A 96 -9.66 -15.32 3.68
C ASP A 96 -8.52 -14.53 2.99
N ASP A 97 -8.86 -13.46 2.28
CA ASP A 97 -7.87 -12.59 1.67
C ASP A 97 -7.20 -11.73 2.75
N VAL A 98 -5.89 -11.58 2.60
CA VAL A 98 -5.05 -10.81 3.50
C VAL A 98 -4.77 -9.45 2.89
N ARG A 99 -4.78 -8.43 3.74
CA ARG A 99 -4.32 -7.08 3.41
C ARG A 99 -3.26 -6.62 4.38
N THR A 100 -2.20 -6.08 3.82
CA THR A 100 -1.17 -5.36 4.57
C THR A 100 -1.00 -3.99 3.95
N ALA A 101 -0.69 -2.99 4.77
CA ALA A 101 -0.33 -1.67 4.29
C ALA A 101 0.75 -1.11 5.22
N MET A 102 1.79 -0.56 4.63
CA MET A 102 2.88 0.07 5.37
C MET A 102 3.26 1.38 4.71
N LYS A 103 3.25 2.43 5.48
CA LYS A 103 3.72 3.76 5.10
C LYS A 103 5.20 3.89 5.43
N MET A 104 6.02 4.31 4.46
CA MET A 104 7.45 4.49 4.63
C MET A 104 7.95 5.75 3.93
N ILE A 105 9.11 6.25 4.36
CA ILE A 105 9.75 7.41 3.73
C ILE A 105 10.32 6.98 2.38
N PHE A 106 10.02 7.78 1.35
CA PHE A 106 10.57 7.60 0.02
C PHE A 106 11.98 8.19 -0.07
N PRO A 107 12.99 7.43 -0.54
CA PRO A 107 14.35 7.93 -0.67
C PRO A 107 14.43 9.15 -1.60
N LYS A 108 15.15 10.19 -1.17
CA LYS A 108 15.26 11.46 -1.90
C LYS A 108 15.95 11.24 -3.25
N LYS A 109 15.42 11.85 -4.31
CA LYS A 109 15.89 11.76 -5.70
C LYS A 109 15.73 10.39 -6.36
N TRP A 110 15.01 9.47 -5.75
CA TRP A 110 14.71 8.19 -6.37
C TRP A 110 13.43 8.25 -7.21
N THR A 111 13.34 7.36 -8.19
CA THR A 111 12.11 7.02 -8.87
C THR A 111 11.45 5.81 -8.22
N LEU A 112 10.15 5.63 -8.45
CA LEU A 112 9.45 4.46 -7.91
C LEU A 112 10.00 3.15 -8.49
N ASN A 113 10.45 3.18 -9.76
CA ASN A 113 11.13 2.04 -10.38
C ASN A 113 12.42 1.66 -9.66
N GLN A 114 13.23 2.65 -9.25
CA GLN A 114 14.44 2.41 -8.46
C GLN A 114 14.12 1.81 -7.09
N LEU A 115 13.05 2.28 -6.43
CA LEU A 115 12.63 1.70 -5.16
C LEU A 115 12.23 0.23 -5.29
N VAL A 116 11.44 -0.11 -6.30
CA VAL A 116 10.99 -1.50 -6.54
C VAL A 116 12.16 -2.41 -6.89
N GLY A 117 13.08 -1.99 -7.77
CA GLY A 117 14.30 -2.74 -8.07
C GLY A 117 15.17 -2.91 -6.83
N TYR A 118 15.34 -1.84 -6.05
CA TYR A 118 16.08 -1.89 -4.80
C TYR A 118 15.46 -2.82 -3.76
N TYR A 119 14.15 -2.91 -3.67
CA TYR A 119 13.48 -3.87 -2.78
C TYR A 119 13.89 -5.32 -3.10
N SER A 120 13.95 -5.68 -4.37
CA SER A 120 14.42 -7.01 -4.80
C SER A 120 15.88 -7.23 -4.41
N GLN A 121 16.77 -6.28 -4.74
CA GLN A 121 18.20 -6.35 -4.40
C GLN A 121 18.40 -6.42 -2.88
N TRP A 122 17.69 -5.61 -2.11
CA TRP A 122 17.77 -5.57 -0.66
C TRP A 122 17.37 -6.92 -0.03
N LEU A 123 16.36 -7.59 -0.55
CA LEU A 123 15.97 -8.93 -0.09
C LEU A 123 17.09 -9.96 -0.30
N ASP A 124 17.86 -9.84 -1.37
CA ASP A 124 18.97 -10.74 -1.69
C ASP A 124 20.22 -10.47 -0.85
N GLU A 125 20.59 -9.21 -0.71
CA GLU A 125 21.85 -8.75 -0.10
C GLU A 125 21.78 -8.67 1.42
N THR A 126 20.59 -8.55 2.02
CA THR A 126 20.48 -8.37 3.47
C THR A 126 21.01 -9.58 4.22
N LYS A 127 22.01 -9.35 5.08
CA LYS A 127 22.62 -10.40 5.91
C LYS A 127 21.55 -11.02 6.81
N GLY A 128 21.53 -12.35 6.86
CA GLY A 128 20.56 -13.10 7.67
C GLY A 128 19.25 -13.41 6.95
N THR A 129 18.99 -12.92 5.75
CA THR A 129 17.89 -13.40 4.94
C THR A 129 18.22 -14.81 4.40
N PHE A 130 17.20 -15.65 4.39
CA PHE A 130 17.26 -16.96 3.75
C PHE A 130 16.69 -16.89 2.32
N LEU A 131 16.52 -15.68 1.79
CA LEU A 131 15.96 -15.41 0.48
C LEU A 131 17.07 -15.13 -0.54
N HIS A 132 16.75 -15.44 -1.78
CA HIS A 132 17.49 -15.08 -2.97
C HIS A 132 16.51 -14.58 -4.00
N THR A 133 16.83 -13.51 -4.71
CA THR A 133 15.96 -12.90 -5.72
C THR A 133 16.62 -12.93 -7.10
N LYS A 134 15.79 -13.04 -8.12
CA LYS A 134 16.20 -12.96 -9.52
C LYS A 134 15.21 -12.11 -10.29
N GLU A 135 15.71 -11.18 -11.07
CA GLU A 135 14.88 -10.42 -12.00
C GLU A 135 15.05 -11.00 -13.41
N GLU A 136 13.94 -11.38 -14.03
CA GLU A 136 13.94 -12.00 -15.35
C GLU A 136 12.62 -11.69 -16.09
N ASN A 137 12.71 -11.16 -17.31
CA ASN A 137 11.56 -10.87 -18.17
C ASN A 137 10.42 -10.09 -17.45
N ASN A 138 10.78 -9.00 -16.76
CA ASN A 138 9.85 -8.18 -15.98
C ASN A 138 9.19 -8.91 -14.76
N ASN A 139 9.74 -10.08 -14.39
CA ASN A 139 9.33 -10.80 -13.19
C ASN A 139 10.39 -10.67 -12.10
N TYR A 140 9.93 -10.46 -10.87
CA TYR A 140 10.74 -10.60 -9.67
C TYR A 140 10.46 -11.96 -9.06
N ILE A 141 11.46 -12.81 -9.02
CA ILE A 141 11.35 -14.20 -8.57
C ILE A 141 12.08 -14.33 -7.24
N ILE A 142 11.36 -14.74 -6.22
CA ILE A 142 11.89 -14.93 -4.87
C ILE A 142 12.05 -16.42 -4.61
N TYR A 143 13.26 -16.82 -4.25
CA TYR A 143 13.62 -18.18 -3.87
C TYR A 143 14.02 -18.24 -2.39
N ARG A 144 13.96 -19.42 -1.81
CA ARG A 144 14.75 -19.73 -0.62
C ARG A 144 16.19 -20.03 -1.06
N LYS A 145 17.21 -19.52 -0.36
CA LYS A 145 18.61 -19.91 -0.58
C LYS A 145 18.73 -21.43 -0.61
N ASN A 146 19.50 -21.97 -1.52
CA ASN A 146 19.67 -23.40 -1.76
C ASN A 146 18.38 -24.12 -2.25
N SER A 147 17.46 -23.44 -2.87
CA SER A 147 16.26 -24.02 -3.48
C SER A 147 16.08 -23.53 -4.91
N HIS A 148 15.83 -24.44 -5.84
CA HIS A 148 15.51 -24.10 -7.24
C HIS A 148 14.01 -23.84 -7.47
N ARG A 149 13.17 -24.03 -6.43
CA ARG A 149 11.72 -23.81 -6.55
C ARG A 149 11.34 -22.45 -6.01
N PRO A 150 10.73 -21.56 -6.82
CA PRO A 150 10.36 -20.23 -6.38
C PRO A 150 9.34 -20.26 -5.24
N LEU A 151 9.54 -19.38 -4.27
CA LEU A 151 8.56 -19.10 -3.22
C LEU A 151 7.43 -18.22 -3.74
N ALA A 152 7.80 -17.16 -4.49
CA ALA A 152 6.86 -16.23 -5.10
C ALA A 152 7.42 -15.73 -6.43
N ILE A 153 6.53 -15.53 -7.40
CA ILE A 153 6.83 -14.93 -8.70
C ILE A 153 5.91 -13.74 -8.87
N PHE A 154 6.49 -12.56 -8.97
CA PHE A 154 5.78 -11.31 -9.17
C PHE A 154 6.02 -10.79 -10.58
N ASN A 155 4.97 -10.51 -11.33
CA ASN A 155 5.02 -9.81 -12.59
C ASN A 155 4.80 -8.32 -12.36
N LYS A 156 5.70 -7.48 -12.85
CA LYS A 156 5.65 -6.03 -12.69
C LYS A 156 4.72 -5.41 -13.72
N ILE A 157 3.74 -4.65 -13.25
CA ILE A 157 2.85 -3.84 -14.07
C ILE A 157 2.94 -2.40 -13.59
N GLN A 158 3.43 -1.52 -14.44
CA GLN A 158 3.42 -0.09 -14.14
C GLN A 158 2.08 0.50 -14.54
N THR A 159 1.29 0.94 -13.56
CA THR A 159 -0.05 1.50 -13.79
C THR A 159 0.02 3.00 -14.11
N THR A 160 0.89 3.74 -13.39
CA THR A 160 1.16 5.17 -13.56
C THR A 160 2.60 5.47 -13.11
N GLU A 161 3.07 6.72 -13.27
CA GLU A 161 4.38 7.11 -12.73
C GLU A 161 4.46 6.97 -11.20
N ASP A 162 3.33 7.14 -10.52
CA ASP A 162 3.22 7.09 -9.07
C ASP A 162 2.78 5.73 -8.52
N ILE A 163 2.46 4.76 -9.36
CA ILE A 163 1.96 3.45 -8.93
C ILE A 163 2.61 2.33 -9.74
N ILE A 164 3.26 1.42 -9.03
CA ILE A 164 3.75 0.16 -9.58
C ILE A 164 3.11 -0.98 -8.82
N THR A 165 2.49 -1.90 -9.55
CA THR A 165 1.87 -3.10 -9.00
C THR A 165 2.62 -4.33 -9.42
N LEU A 166 2.99 -5.17 -8.46
CA LEU A 166 3.58 -6.48 -8.67
C LEU A 166 2.49 -7.54 -8.51
N HIS A 167 2.10 -8.17 -9.60
CA HIS A 167 1.10 -9.24 -9.58
C HIS A 167 1.74 -10.57 -9.20
N LEU A 168 1.26 -11.21 -8.17
CA LEU A 168 1.73 -12.50 -7.71
C LEU A 168 1.17 -13.62 -8.60
N VAL A 169 1.98 -14.03 -9.58
CA VAL A 169 1.55 -14.94 -10.66
C VAL A 169 1.90 -16.42 -10.38
N GLY A 170 2.75 -16.70 -9.38
CA GLY A 170 3.15 -18.07 -9.09
C GLY A 170 4.03 -18.20 -7.85
N GLY A 171 4.45 -19.45 -7.57
CA GLY A 171 5.32 -19.80 -6.45
C GLY A 171 4.64 -20.66 -5.38
N LYS A 172 5.46 -21.19 -4.46
CA LYS A 172 4.97 -22.11 -3.40
C LYS A 172 4.04 -21.46 -2.39
N LEU A 173 4.13 -20.13 -2.21
CA LEU A 173 3.31 -19.38 -1.26
C LEU A 173 1.93 -19.02 -1.84
N VAL A 174 1.73 -19.28 -3.13
CA VAL A 174 0.49 -18.96 -3.85
C VAL A 174 -0.43 -20.16 -3.89
N LYS A 175 -1.71 -19.92 -3.62
CA LYS A 175 -2.75 -20.91 -3.84
C LYS A 175 -3.07 -20.93 -5.34
N SER A 176 -2.80 -22.03 -6.03
CA SER A 176 -3.13 -22.22 -7.43
C SER A 176 -4.65 -22.24 -7.65
N ASN A 177 -5.10 -21.84 -8.85
CA ASN A 177 -6.51 -21.90 -9.30
C ASN A 177 -7.46 -20.85 -8.69
N LEU A 178 -6.97 -19.70 -8.25
CA LEU A 178 -7.83 -18.60 -7.83
C LEU A 178 -8.04 -17.59 -8.97
N LYS A 179 -9.29 -17.12 -9.11
CA LYS A 179 -9.63 -16.04 -10.05
C LYS A 179 -8.97 -14.70 -9.69
N LYS A 180 -8.66 -14.50 -8.40
CA LYS A 180 -7.94 -13.31 -7.90
C LYS A 180 -6.50 -13.69 -7.57
N GLN A 181 -5.57 -12.87 -8.04
CA GLN A 181 -4.15 -12.98 -7.73
C GLN A 181 -3.76 -11.89 -6.74
N GLY A 182 -2.92 -12.24 -5.76
CA GLY A 182 -2.36 -11.27 -4.83
C GLY A 182 -1.58 -10.18 -5.56
N LYS A 183 -1.65 -8.96 -5.05
CA LYS A 183 -0.99 -7.80 -5.64
C LYS A 183 -0.23 -7.06 -4.57
N LEU A 184 1.04 -6.78 -4.83
CA LEU A 184 1.89 -5.91 -4.03
C LEU A 184 2.05 -4.59 -4.77
N GLU A 185 1.49 -3.54 -4.22
CA GLU A 185 1.49 -2.21 -4.82
C GLU A 185 2.43 -1.28 -4.07
N PHE A 186 3.26 -0.57 -4.82
CA PHE A 186 4.06 0.56 -4.37
C PHE A 186 3.43 1.83 -4.91
N ARG A 187 3.06 2.74 -4.02
CA ARG A 187 2.33 3.96 -4.36
C ARG A 187 2.96 5.18 -3.73
N LEU A 188 3.37 6.15 -4.54
CA LEU A 188 3.77 7.46 -4.06
C LEU A 188 2.53 8.24 -3.61
N LEU A 189 2.62 8.83 -2.41
CA LEU A 189 1.58 9.72 -1.91
C LEU A 189 1.87 11.14 -2.39
N LYS A 190 1.06 11.64 -3.30
CA LYS A 190 1.23 12.96 -3.94
C LYS A 190 1.38 14.07 -2.88
N GLY A 191 2.36 14.97 -3.09
CA GLY A 191 2.60 16.09 -2.18
C GLY A 191 3.29 15.71 -0.86
N SER A 192 3.76 14.46 -0.71
CA SER A 192 4.50 14.04 0.48
C SER A 192 5.70 13.14 0.10
N PRO A 193 6.74 13.11 0.94
CA PRO A 193 7.89 12.23 0.72
C PRO A 193 7.61 10.80 1.20
N LEU A 194 6.40 10.31 1.00
CA LEU A 194 5.96 9.01 1.51
C LEU A 194 5.55 8.08 0.37
N VAL A 195 5.86 6.81 0.55
CA VAL A 195 5.37 5.71 -0.27
C VAL A 195 4.53 4.77 0.60
N MET A 196 3.41 4.34 0.07
CA MET A 196 2.60 3.28 0.68
C MET A 196 2.90 1.97 -0.04
N VAL A 197 3.26 0.94 0.71
CA VAL A 197 3.39 -0.44 0.19
C VAL A 197 2.21 -1.24 0.69
N HIS A 198 1.44 -1.77 -0.23
CA HIS A 198 0.14 -2.39 0.06
C HIS A 198 0.02 -3.75 -0.62
N LEU A 199 -0.18 -4.80 0.17
CA LEU A 199 -0.53 -6.13 -0.32
C LEU A 199 -2.04 -6.33 -0.20
N TYR A 200 -2.70 -6.77 -1.27
CA TYR A 200 -4.13 -7.03 -1.30
C TYR A 200 -4.50 -8.18 -2.24
N ASP A 201 -5.71 -8.69 -2.13
CA ASP A 201 -6.21 -9.86 -2.86
C ASP A 201 -5.31 -11.12 -2.67
N TYR A 202 -4.49 -11.16 -1.61
CA TYR A 202 -3.58 -12.26 -1.36
C TYR A 202 -4.26 -13.34 -0.49
N ILE A 203 -4.30 -14.56 -1.01
CA ILE A 203 -4.81 -15.72 -0.30
C ILE A 203 -3.63 -16.64 0.00
N PRO A 204 -3.21 -16.74 1.28
CA PRO A 204 -2.09 -17.59 1.65
C PRO A 204 -2.42 -19.07 1.39
N ARG A 205 -1.41 -19.82 0.95
CA ARG A 205 -1.54 -21.28 0.83
C ARG A 205 -1.55 -21.95 2.19
N LEU A 206 -0.87 -21.37 3.17
CA LEU A 206 -0.82 -21.87 4.51
C LEU A 206 -2.16 -21.70 5.23
N PHE A 207 -2.50 -22.65 6.06
CA PHE A 207 -3.61 -22.57 6.98
C PHE A 207 -3.46 -21.34 7.90
N TRP A 208 -4.58 -20.64 8.18
CA TRP A 208 -4.59 -19.29 8.76
C TRP A 208 -3.72 -19.08 10.00
N PRO A 209 -3.78 -19.89 11.08
CA PRO A 209 -2.91 -19.71 12.24
C PRO A 209 -1.42 -19.79 11.89
N VAL A 210 -1.02 -20.75 11.07
CA VAL A 210 0.37 -20.91 10.63
C VAL A 210 0.82 -19.72 9.79
N TYR A 211 -0.05 -19.24 8.91
CA TYR A 211 0.21 -18.02 8.16
C TYR A 211 0.43 -16.84 9.10
N TYR A 212 -0.50 -16.60 10.03
CA TYR A 212 -0.49 -15.45 10.92
C TYR A 212 0.74 -15.40 11.82
N PHE A 213 1.03 -16.52 12.49
CA PHE A 213 2.15 -16.56 13.45
C PHE A 213 3.53 -16.68 12.80
N LEU A 214 3.64 -17.29 11.63
CA LEU A 214 4.92 -17.53 10.97
C LEU A 214 5.12 -16.59 9.78
N GLN A 215 4.35 -16.76 8.72
CA GLN A 215 4.60 -16.08 7.45
C GLN A 215 4.37 -14.58 7.55
N ALA A 216 3.26 -14.15 8.17
CA ALA A 216 2.95 -12.72 8.32
C ALA A 216 3.99 -12.02 9.22
N SER A 217 4.44 -12.67 10.30
CA SER A 217 5.46 -12.12 11.19
C SER A 217 6.81 -11.93 10.48
N ILE A 218 7.24 -12.92 9.69
CA ILE A 218 8.47 -12.84 8.89
C ILE A 218 8.35 -11.74 7.82
N GLN A 219 7.23 -11.66 7.11
CA GLN A 219 6.97 -10.59 6.15
C GLN A 219 7.05 -9.21 6.81
N GLY A 220 6.49 -9.07 8.02
CA GLY A 220 6.56 -7.83 8.78
C GLY A 220 7.96 -7.43 9.17
N LEU A 221 8.78 -8.37 9.58
CA LEU A 221 10.18 -8.11 9.89
C LEU A 221 10.95 -7.62 8.66
N PHE A 222 10.76 -8.25 7.51
CA PHE A 222 11.38 -7.79 6.26
C PHE A 222 10.90 -6.40 5.85
N MET A 223 9.61 -6.13 5.92
CA MET A 223 9.07 -4.82 5.56
C MET A 223 9.56 -3.71 6.49
N ARG A 224 9.67 -3.98 7.81
CA ARG A 224 10.25 -3.02 8.77
C ARG A 224 11.74 -2.80 8.52
N GLY A 225 12.51 -3.86 8.24
CA GLY A 225 13.92 -3.76 7.88
C GLY A 225 14.11 -2.90 6.63
N PHE A 226 13.30 -3.11 5.62
CA PHE A 226 13.32 -2.33 4.39
C PHE A 226 12.92 -0.86 4.63
N GLU A 227 11.91 -0.61 5.46
CA GLU A 227 11.51 0.75 5.87
C GLU A 227 12.66 1.49 6.55
N ILE A 228 13.37 0.85 7.47
CA ILE A 228 14.54 1.44 8.15
C ILE A 228 15.62 1.79 7.13
N ASP A 229 15.89 0.90 6.19
CA ASP A 229 16.90 1.14 5.16
C ASP A 229 16.48 2.28 4.21
N CYS A 230 15.22 2.38 3.83
CA CYS A 230 14.69 3.51 3.08
C CYS A 230 14.88 4.86 3.82
N ARG A 231 14.70 4.87 5.15
CA ARG A 231 14.99 6.05 5.98
C ARG A 231 16.47 6.44 5.93
N ILE A 232 17.36 5.45 5.99
CA ILE A 232 18.80 5.68 5.87
C ILE A 232 19.13 6.25 4.49
N LYS A 233 18.61 5.68 3.42
CA LYS A 233 18.79 6.18 2.04
C LYS A 233 18.23 7.59 1.87
N HIS A 234 17.08 7.88 2.44
CA HIS A 234 16.50 9.23 2.44
C HIS A 234 17.42 10.23 3.13
N PHE A 235 17.92 9.89 4.32
CA PHE A 235 18.87 10.73 5.06
C PHE A 235 20.15 10.96 4.27
N GLN A 236 20.74 9.90 3.70
CA GLN A 236 21.94 10.00 2.86
C GLN A 236 21.69 10.94 1.66
N GLY A 237 20.54 10.84 1.01
CA GLY A 237 20.15 11.73 -0.09
C GLY A 237 20.02 13.20 0.34
N ARG A 238 19.56 13.46 1.57
CA ARG A 238 19.51 14.82 2.15
C ARG A 238 20.91 15.38 2.41
N VAL A 239 21.79 14.58 3.00
CA VAL A 239 23.20 14.96 3.23
C VAL A 239 23.89 15.29 1.91
N GLN A 240 23.76 14.43 0.90
CA GLN A 240 24.32 14.65 -0.44
C GLN A 240 23.75 15.89 -1.15
N SER A 241 22.55 16.33 -0.74
CA SER A 241 21.94 17.57 -1.25
C SER A 241 22.40 18.82 -0.51
N GLY A 242 23.37 18.71 0.42
CA GLY A 242 23.90 19.83 1.20
C GLY A 242 22.94 20.35 2.29
N GLU A 243 21.94 19.58 2.68
CA GLU A 243 20.97 19.98 3.70
C GLU A 243 21.64 20.00 5.08
N LYS A 244 21.59 21.15 5.74
CA LYS A 244 22.13 21.31 7.11
C LYS A 244 21.12 20.79 8.13
N PHE A 245 21.53 19.85 8.96
CA PHE A 245 20.71 19.32 10.05
C PHE A 245 20.97 20.13 11.33
N LYS A 246 19.89 20.59 11.96
CA LYS A 246 19.97 21.09 13.34
C LYS A 246 19.81 19.90 14.26
N TYR A 247 20.86 19.54 14.98
CA TYR A 247 20.74 18.58 16.07
C TYR A 247 20.10 19.31 17.25
N THR A 248 18.86 19.00 17.56
CA THR A 248 18.29 19.31 18.87
C THR A 248 18.85 18.31 19.88
N LYS A 249 19.61 18.82 20.86
CA LYS A 249 20.01 18.04 22.04
C LYS A 249 18.80 17.68 22.87
#